data_22795ee7ca0c568c6704b9248bc4a588
#
_entry.id   22795ee7ca0c568c6704b9248bc4a588
#
_cell.length_a   1.000
_cell.length_b   1.000
_cell.length_c   1.000
_cell.angle_alpha   90.00
_cell.angle_beta   90.00
_cell.angle_gamma   90.00
#
_symmetry.space_group_name_H-M   'P 1'
#
loop_
_entity.id
_entity.type
_entity.pdbx_description
1 polymer ?
#
loop_
_entity_poly.entity_id
_entity_poly.type
_entity_poly.pdbx_seq_one_letter_code
_entity_poly.pdbx_strand_id
1 'polypeptide(L)'
;MASLNFIGGEKGGVGKSVTARALAQYFIDKNLPFTGFDTDRSHTSFTRFYEQFASPVIVDTYEGLDAIATVFEEPLVNGQHKSVIVDLAAQTASPLARWVRDSDLLPLLADMGVVVNFWHVADPGKDSVDLLNRLVNTYGVGPNYIVLKNQGRGSDFSQLDDSPALKKALALGGQVITLAQLHEGSMRKIDRQNASFWAAIHTTSGPDALGMLERQRVKTWLKGVYATLDELPLR
;
A
#
# COMPACT_ATOMS: atom_id res chain seq x y z
N MET A 1 2.52 16.38 7.15
CA MET A 1 2.60 16.40 5.67
C MET A 1 1.68 15.30 5.16
N ALA A 2 0.96 15.48 4.04
CA ALA A 2 0.11 14.41 3.49
C ALA A 2 0.88 13.59 2.46
N SER A 3 0.43 12.37 2.23
CA SER A 3 1.03 11.49 1.22
C SER A 3 -0.01 10.81 0.34
N LEU A 4 0.32 10.64 -0.93
CA LEU A 4 -0.40 9.79 -1.87
C LEU A 4 0.39 8.48 -2.04
N ASN A 5 -0.20 7.38 -1.60
CA ASN A 5 0.44 6.08 -1.56
C ASN A 5 -0.19 5.14 -2.58
N PHE A 6 0.47 4.89 -3.70
CA PHE A 6 0.09 3.89 -4.69
C PHE A 6 0.71 2.54 -4.30
N ILE A 7 -0.12 1.62 -3.80
CA ILE A 7 0.32 0.26 -3.45
C ILE A 7 0.26 -0.60 -4.70
N GLY A 8 1.38 -0.74 -5.41
CA GLY A 8 1.46 -1.25 -6.76
C GLY A 8 2.25 -2.53 -6.92
N GLY A 9 2.33 -2.91 -8.18
CA GLY A 9 2.91 -4.13 -8.70
C GLY A 9 1.89 -4.84 -9.58
N GLU A 10 2.20 -4.99 -10.88
CA GLU A 10 1.27 -5.61 -11.85
C GLU A 10 1.09 -7.11 -11.62
N LYS A 11 1.92 -7.73 -10.80
CA LYS A 11 1.81 -9.15 -10.46
C LYS A 11 0.66 -9.39 -9.48
N GLY A 12 -0.21 -10.34 -9.80
CA GLY A 12 -1.25 -10.80 -8.90
C GLY A 12 -0.68 -11.58 -7.71
N GLY A 13 -1.35 -11.50 -6.55
CA GLY A 13 -1.03 -12.34 -5.40
C GLY A 13 0.24 -11.98 -4.60
N VAL A 14 0.97 -10.93 -4.93
CA VAL A 14 2.20 -10.53 -4.21
C VAL A 14 1.94 -9.93 -2.81
N GLY A 15 0.69 -9.56 -2.50
CA GLY A 15 0.31 -9.03 -1.19
C GLY A 15 0.02 -7.53 -1.15
N LYS A 16 -0.30 -6.90 -2.28
CA LYS A 16 -0.68 -5.48 -2.36
C LYS A 16 -1.78 -5.11 -1.36
N SER A 17 -2.90 -5.81 -1.41
CA SER A 17 -4.04 -5.53 -0.53
C SER A 17 -3.73 -5.78 0.96
N VAL A 18 -2.87 -6.74 1.28
CA VAL A 18 -2.40 -6.92 2.67
C VAL A 18 -1.56 -5.72 3.11
N THR A 19 -0.72 -5.20 2.21
CA THR A 19 0.08 -3.99 2.46
C THR A 19 -0.83 -2.77 2.64
N ALA A 20 -1.82 -2.56 1.76
CA ALA A 20 -2.79 -1.48 1.87
C ALA A 20 -3.57 -1.55 3.20
N ARG A 21 -4.02 -2.76 3.60
CA ARG A 21 -4.70 -3.00 4.87
C ARG A 21 -3.81 -2.71 6.08
N ALA A 22 -2.54 -3.09 6.02
CA ALA A 22 -1.58 -2.82 7.10
C ALA A 22 -1.27 -1.33 7.23
N LEU A 23 -1.13 -0.64 6.11
CA LEU A 23 -0.93 0.80 6.06
C LEU A 23 -2.17 1.55 6.58
N ALA A 24 -3.38 1.14 6.17
CA ALA A 24 -4.63 1.72 6.67
C ALA A 24 -4.76 1.54 8.19
N GLN A 25 -4.47 0.34 8.71
CA GLN A 25 -4.51 0.10 10.15
C GLN A 25 -3.49 0.98 10.90
N TYR A 26 -2.30 1.17 10.34
CA TYR A 26 -1.31 2.09 10.90
C TYR A 26 -1.85 3.53 10.99
N PHE A 27 -2.47 4.04 9.91
CA PHE A 27 -3.06 5.38 9.90
C PHE A 27 -4.18 5.52 10.95
N ILE A 28 -5.06 4.51 11.08
CA ILE A 28 -6.13 4.47 12.09
C ILE A 28 -5.53 4.52 13.50
N ASP A 29 -4.59 3.65 13.80
CA ASP A 29 -4.02 3.51 15.15
C ASP A 29 -3.14 4.71 15.54
N LYS A 30 -2.60 5.44 14.57
CA LYS A 30 -1.86 6.71 14.77
C LYS A 30 -2.75 7.95 14.72
N ASN A 31 -4.07 7.81 14.54
CA ASN A 31 -5.03 8.91 14.36
C ASN A 31 -4.63 9.87 13.22
N LEU A 32 -4.08 9.31 12.13
CA LEU A 32 -3.73 10.06 10.93
C LEU A 32 -4.91 10.05 9.95
N PRO A 33 -5.40 11.21 9.47
CA PRO A 33 -6.51 11.25 8.53
C PRO A 33 -6.10 10.69 7.17
N PHE A 34 -6.91 9.79 6.60
CA PHE A 34 -6.69 9.26 5.26
C PHE A 34 -8.00 8.90 4.55
N THR A 35 -7.92 8.74 3.24
CA THR A 35 -8.96 8.16 2.38
C THR A 35 -8.34 6.99 1.61
N GLY A 36 -9.03 5.86 1.57
CA GLY A 36 -8.62 4.67 0.84
C GLY A 36 -9.36 4.50 -0.47
N PHE A 37 -8.66 4.01 -1.50
CA PHE A 37 -9.24 3.61 -2.77
C PHE A 37 -8.81 2.19 -3.15
N ASP A 38 -9.78 1.39 -3.63
CA ASP A 38 -9.57 0.03 -4.10
C ASP A 38 -9.88 -0.01 -5.60
N THR A 39 -8.89 -0.36 -6.40
CA THR A 39 -9.05 -0.40 -7.88
C THR A 39 -9.37 -1.78 -8.41
N ASP A 40 -9.42 -2.82 -7.55
CA ASP A 40 -9.77 -4.20 -7.94
C ASP A 40 -11.29 -4.40 -7.92
N ARG A 41 -11.89 -4.35 -9.11
CA ARG A 41 -13.34 -4.56 -9.30
C ARG A 41 -13.80 -5.98 -8.95
N SER A 42 -12.90 -6.95 -9.01
CA SER A 42 -13.24 -8.36 -8.88
C SER A 42 -13.22 -8.83 -7.43
N HIS A 43 -12.30 -8.34 -6.64
CA HIS A 43 -12.04 -8.87 -5.30
C HIS A 43 -12.26 -7.85 -4.19
N THR A 44 -12.20 -6.54 -4.48
CA THR A 44 -12.41 -5.43 -3.52
C THR A 44 -11.75 -5.69 -2.16
N SER A 45 -10.51 -6.21 -2.20
CA SER A 45 -9.85 -6.76 -1.00
C SER A 45 -9.46 -5.71 0.03
N PHE A 46 -9.35 -4.45 -0.38
CA PHE A 46 -9.11 -3.36 0.56
C PHE A 46 -10.43 -2.82 1.12
N THR A 47 -11.39 -2.49 0.25
CA THR A 47 -12.71 -1.96 0.65
C THR A 47 -13.44 -2.91 1.59
N ARG A 48 -13.46 -4.21 1.28
CA ARG A 48 -14.16 -5.22 2.06
C ARG A 48 -13.71 -5.31 3.53
N PHE A 49 -12.45 -5.03 3.80
CA PHE A 49 -11.88 -5.09 5.16
C PHE A 49 -11.90 -3.74 5.89
N TYR A 50 -11.99 -2.63 5.14
CA TYR A 50 -11.91 -1.25 5.64
C TYR A 50 -13.00 -0.37 5.01
N GLU A 51 -14.25 -0.85 4.94
CA GLU A 51 -15.38 -0.21 4.26
C GLU A 51 -15.68 1.23 4.71
N GLN A 52 -15.35 1.56 5.97
CA GLN A 52 -15.54 2.91 6.51
C GLN A 52 -14.45 3.90 6.05
N PHE A 53 -13.37 3.41 5.48
CA PHE A 53 -12.17 4.19 5.15
C PHE A 53 -11.78 4.08 3.68
N ALA A 54 -12.29 3.07 2.98
CA ALA A 54 -11.93 2.80 1.59
C ALA A 54 -13.16 2.60 0.72
N SER A 55 -13.10 3.11 -0.50
CA SER A 55 -14.14 2.97 -1.51
C SER A 55 -13.57 2.43 -2.83
N PRO A 56 -14.37 1.75 -3.65
CA PRO A 56 -13.92 1.33 -4.97
C PRO A 56 -13.75 2.53 -5.90
N VAL A 57 -12.73 2.47 -6.76
CA VAL A 57 -12.49 3.47 -7.80
C VAL A 57 -12.11 2.81 -9.12
N ILE A 58 -12.55 3.40 -10.22
CA ILE A 58 -12.27 2.93 -11.57
C ILE A 58 -11.09 3.73 -12.12
N VAL A 59 -9.98 3.07 -12.44
CA VAL A 59 -8.77 3.72 -12.94
C VAL A 59 -8.58 3.64 -14.46
N ASP A 60 -9.60 3.18 -15.18
CA ASP A 60 -9.59 3.13 -16.65
C ASP A 60 -10.02 4.46 -17.27
N THR A 61 -10.58 5.38 -16.48
CA THR A 61 -11.05 6.68 -16.89
C THR A 61 -10.35 7.79 -16.10
N TYR A 62 -10.27 8.98 -16.69
CA TYR A 62 -9.71 10.15 -15.98
C TYR A 62 -10.57 10.54 -14.78
N GLU A 63 -11.89 10.48 -14.89
CA GLU A 63 -12.81 10.83 -13.80
C GLU A 63 -12.55 9.98 -12.55
N GLY A 64 -12.27 8.68 -12.74
CA GLY A 64 -11.94 7.79 -11.64
C GLY A 64 -10.57 8.09 -11.03
N LEU A 65 -9.58 8.40 -11.86
CA LEU A 65 -8.24 8.78 -11.39
C LEU A 65 -8.25 10.17 -10.75
N ASP A 66 -9.00 11.13 -11.31
CA ASP A 66 -9.13 12.48 -10.76
C ASP A 66 -9.78 12.45 -9.36
N ALA A 67 -10.74 11.53 -9.11
CA ALA A 67 -11.33 11.34 -7.79
C ALA A 67 -10.28 11.03 -6.69
N ILE A 68 -9.14 10.43 -7.05
CA ILE A 68 -8.04 10.19 -6.12
C ILE A 68 -7.34 11.51 -5.74
N ALA A 69 -7.12 12.39 -6.71
CA ALA A 69 -6.43 13.66 -6.50
C ALA A 69 -7.34 14.72 -5.83
N THR A 70 -8.64 14.69 -6.09
CA THR A 70 -9.62 15.63 -5.48
C THR A 70 -9.68 15.54 -3.96
N VAL A 71 -9.21 14.46 -3.34
CA VAL A 71 -9.08 14.37 -1.88
C VAL A 71 -8.19 15.50 -1.33
N PHE A 72 -7.21 15.97 -2.10
CA PHE A 72 -6.30 17.04 -1.68
C PHE A 72 -6.91 18.44 -1.84
N GLU A 73 -8.05 18.57 -2.52
CA GLU A 73 -8.85 19.79 -2.57
C GLU A 73 -9.81 19.94 -1.38
N GLU A 74 -10.01 18.82 -0.61
CA GLU A 74 -10.85 18.86 0.57
C GLU A 74 -10.28 19.76 1.68
N PRO A 75 -11.13 20.30 2.56
CA PRO A 75 -10.68 21.09 3.71
C PRO A 75 -9.68 20.30 4.58
N LEU A 76 -8.69 21.02 5.09
CA LEU A 76 -7.68 20.44 5.95
C LEU A 76 -8.31 19.85 7.23
N VAL A 77 -7.91 18.65 7.59
CA VAL A 77 -8.26 18.03 8.87
C VAL A 77 -7.12 18.30 9.85
N ASN A 78 -7.41 19.01 10.95
CA ASN A 78 -6.40 19.44 11.91
C ASN A 78 -5.22 20.21 11.28
N GLY A 79 -5.49 21.01 10.24
CA GLY A 79 -4.47 21.79 9.54
C GLY A 79 -3.61 20.99 8.56
N GLN A 80 -4.02 19.77 8.21
CA GLN A 80 -3.30 18.91 7.27
C GLN A 80 -4.26 18.32 6.22
N HIS A 81 -3.78 18.12 5.00
CA HIS A 81 -4.47 17.29 4.03
C HIS A 81 -4.59 15.85 4.54
N LYS A 82 -5.65 15.16 4.14
CA LYS A 82 -5.74 13.72 4.33
C LYS A 82 -4.70 13.03 3.44
N SER A 83 -4.08 11.98 3.94
CA SER A 83 -3.30 11.10 3.08
C SER A 83 -4.20 10.18 2.26
N VAL A 84 -3.70 9.66 1.15
CA VAL A 84 -4.44 8.77 0.28
C VAL A 84 -3.72 7.44 0.17
N ILE A 85 -4.46 6.34 0.26
CA ILE A 85 -3.98 4.96 0.05
C ILE A 85 -4.75 4.37 -1.12
N VAL A 86 -4.04 3.99 -2.18
CA VAL A 86 -4.64 3.36 -3.37
C VAL A 86 -4.12 1.93 -3.49
N ASP A 87 -5.00 0.94 -3.31
CA ASP A 87 -4.69 -0.47 -3.60
C ASP A 87 -4.86 -0.72 -5.10
N LEU A 88 -3.75 -0.82 -5.81
CA LEU A 88 -3.74 -0.98 -7.26
C LEU A 88 -3.95 -2.45 -7.66
N ALA A 89 -4.97 -2.70 -8.46
CA ALA A 89 -5.15 -3.98 -9.14
C ALA A 89 -3.99 -4.26 -10.11
N ALA A 90 -3.86 -5.51 -10.55
CA ALA A 90 -3.00 -5.82 -11.68
C ALA A 90 -3.49 -5.09 -12.94
N GLN A 91 -2.56 -4.75 -13.85
CA GLN A 91 -2.84 -4.11 -15.15
C GLN A 91 -3.31 -2.62 -15.07
N THR A 92 -3.10 -1.96 -13.96
CA THR A 92 -3.43 -0.52 -13.81
C THR A 92 -2.27 0.41 -14.17
N ALA A 93 -1.07 -0.11 -14.44
CA ALA A 93 0.13 0.71 -14.63
C ALA A 93 0.04 1.66 -15.85
N SER A 94 -0.51 1.19 -16.98
CA SER A 94 -0.59 2.03 -18.19
C SER A 94 -1.56 3.21 -18.06
N PRO A 95 -2.81 3.03 -17.62
CA PRO A 95 -3.72 4.16 -17.40
C PRO A 95 -3.19 5.11 -16.32
N LEU A 96 -2.62 4.59 -15.23
CA LEU A 96 -2.02 5.40 -14.16
C LEU A 96 -0.85 6.25 -14.68
N ALA A 97 0.07 5.65 -15.44
CA ALA A 97 1.23 6.37 -15.98
C ALA A 97 0.82 7.48 -16.97
N ARG A 98 -0.21 7.22 -17.78
CA ARG A 98 -0.76 8.22 -18.69
C ARG A 98 -1.36 9.39 -17.92
N TRP A 99 -2.22 9.11 -16.95
CA TRP A 99 -2.85 10.13 -16.11
C TRP A 99 -1.83 10.98 -15.36
N VAL A 100 -0.83 10.36 -14.72
CA VAL A 100 0.23 11.07 -13.99
C VAL A 100 0.97 12.04 -14.92
N ARG A 101 1.30 11.60 -16.14
CA ARG A 101 2.01 12.41 -17.12
C ARG A 101 1.14 13.52 -17.70
N ASP A 102 -0.07 13.17 -18.17
CA ASP A 102 -0.95 14.09 -18.91
C ASP A 102 -1.56 15.16 -18.01
N SER A 103 -1.63 14.90 -16.68
CA SER A 103 -2.10 15.86 -15.67
C SER A 103 -0.95 16.62 -14.99
N ASP A 104 0.31 16.37 -15.36
CA ASP A 104 1.49 16.92 -14.66
C ASP A 104 1.41 16.75 -13.13
N LEU A 105 0.92 15.57 -12.70
CA LEU A 105 0.46 15.34 -11.34
C LEU A 105 1.56 15.46 -10.29
N LEU A 106 2.79 15.01 -10.59
CA LEU A 106 3.86 14.99 -9.60
C LEU A 106 4.29 16.40 -9.18
N PRO A 107 4.55 17.34 -10.10
CA PRO A 107 4.81 18.73 -9.74
C PRO A 107 3.61 19.39 -9.02
N LEU A 108 2.39 19.19 -9.51
CA LEU A 108 1.18 19.72 -8.89
C LEU A 108 1.06 19.33 -7.42
N LEU A 109 1.22 18.05 -7.11
CA LEU A 109 1.14 17.55 -5.73
C LEU A 109 2.33 18.02 -4.87
N ALA A 110 3.51 18.15 -5.46
CA ALA A 110 4.68 18.69 -4.76
C ALA A 110 4.46 20.16 -4.35
N ASP A 111 3.86 20.98 -5.22
CA ASP A 111 3.51 22.37 -4.92
C ASP A 111 2.45 22.47 -3.81
N MET A 112 1.57 21.47 -3.67
CA MET A 112 0.61 21.34 -2.57
C MET A 112 1.23 20.77 -1.29
N GLY A 113 2.51 20.42 -1.28
CA GLY A 113 3.18 19.80 -0.14
C GLY A 113 2.76 18.34 0.11
N VAL A 114 2.29 17.66 -0.93
CA VAL A 114 1.89 16.24 -0.90
C VAL A 114 3.03 15.38 -1.43
N VAL A 115 3.44 14.39 -0.64
CA VAL A 115 4.47 13.43 -1.03
C VAL A 115 3.83 12.25 -1.79
N VAL A 116 4.35 11.93 -2.97
CA VAL A 116 3.89 10.78 -3.74
C VAL A 116 4.81 9.59 -3.51
N ASN A 117 4.26 8.48 -3.02
CA ASN A 117 4.95 7.23 -2.74
C ASN A 117 4.45 6.13 -3.68
N PHE A 118 5.34 5.56 -4.50
CA PHE A 118 5.08 4.33 -5.23
C PHE A 118 5.63 3.14 -4.45
N TRP A 119 4.73 2.30 -3.98
CA TRP A 119 5.07 1.06 -3.30
C TRP A 119 5.19 -0.07 -4.30
N HIS A 120 6.33 -0.68 -4.37
CA HIS A 120 6.55 -1.91 -5.13
C HIS A 120 6.54 -3.10 -4.19
N VAL A 121 5.42 -3.82 -4.13
CA VAL A 121 5.29 -5.03 -3.32
C VAL A 121 5.89 -6.20 -4.08
N ALA A 122 7.00 -6.72 -3.58
CA ALA A 122 7.80 -7.77 -4.22
C ALA A 122 7.63 -9.12 -3.54
N ASP A 123 7.56 -10.16 -4.35
CA ASP A 123 7.87 -11.55 -3.99
C ASP A 123 9.28 -11.92 -4.49
N PRO A 124 9.83 -13.10 -4.14
CA PRO A 124 11.15 -13.53 -4.61
C PRO A 124 11.31 -13.77 -6.11
N GLY A 125 10.23 -13.70 -6.89
CA GLY A 125 10.25 -14.04 -8.30
C GLY A 125 10.87 -12.97 -9.21
N LYS A 126 11.40 -13.40 -10.36
CA LYS A 126 11.99 -12.52 -11.39
C LYS A 126 11.05 -11.41 -11.84
N ASP A 127 9.74 -11.70 -11.96
CA ASP A 127 8.77 -10.71 -12.39
C ASP A 127 8.75 -9.46 -11.48
N SER A 128 8.99 -9.63 -10.18
CA SER A 128 9.08 -8.51 -9.23
C SER A 128 10.24 -7.59 -9.57
N VAL A 129 11.37 -8.12 -10.05
CA VAL A 129 12.52 -7.34 -10.49
C VAL A 129 12.20 -6.57 -11.77
N ASP A 130 11.62 -7.25 -12.76
CA ASP A 130 11.26 -6.66 -14.05
C ASP A 130 10.22 -5.53 -13.89
N LEU A 131 9.24 -5.72 -13.00
CA LEU A 131 8.21 -4.73 -12.69
C LEU A 131 8.77 -3.53 -11.93
N LEU A 132 9.72 -3.73 -10.99
CA LEU A 132 10.43 -2.63 -10.36
C LEU A 132 11.20 -1.80 -11.38
N ASN A 133 11.89 -2.48 -12.31
CA ASN A 133 12.62 -1.78 -13.37
C ASN A 133 11.68 -0.94 -14.25
N ARG A 134 10.51 -1.45 -14.61
CA ARG A 134 9.49 -0.67 -15.34
C ARG A 134 9.01 0.53 -14.52
N LEU A 135 8.70 0.35 -13.24
CA LEU A 135 8.23 1.40 -12.37
C LEU A 135 9.21 2.58 -12.32
N VAL A 136 10.48 2.31 -12.00
CA VAL A 136 11.49 3.38 -11.87
C VAL A 136 11.86 4.02 -13.22
N ASN A 137 11.70 3.30 -14.33
CA ASN A 137 11.90 3.86 -15.68
C ASN A 137 10.72 4.74 -16.11
N THR A 138 9.51 4.41 -15.68
CA THR A 138 8.30 5.16 -16.05
C THR A 138 8.24 6.51 -15.36
N TYR A 139 8.53 6.57 -14.06
CA TYR A 139 8.33 7.80 -13.28
C TYR A 139 9.62 8.57 -12.96
N GLY A 140 10.78 7.92 -13.02
CA GLY A 140 12.08 8.61 -12.85
C GLY A 140 12.22 9.35 -11.52
N VAL A 141 12.67 10.60 -11.60
CA VAL A 141 12.82 11.51 -10.45
C VAL A 141 11.47 12.15 -10.12
N GLY A 142 11.19 12.36 -8.85
CA GLY A 142 10.01 13.05 -8.35
C GLY A 142 9.29 12.28 -7.25
N PRO A 143 8.78 11.08 -7.49
CA PRO A 143 8.15 10.30 -6.44
C PRO A 143 9.18 9.56 -5.57
N ASN A 144 8.77 9.17 -4.36
CA ASN A 144 9.51 8.20 -3.57
C ASN A 144 9.18 6.77 -4.01
N TYR A 145 10.16 5.89 -3.95
CA TYR A 145 10.00 4.47 -4.20
C TYR A 145 10.14 3.69 -2.91
N ILE A 146 9.12 2.92 -2.54
CA ILE A 146 9.14 2.04 -1.37
C ILE A 146 9.10 0.61 -1.88
N VAL A 147 10.24 -0.08 -1.84
CA VAL A 147 10.35 -1.48 -2.24
C VAL A 147 10.10 -2.35 -1.03
N LEU A 148 8.94 -3.01 -1.01
CA LEU A 148 8.50 -3.85 0.09
C LEU A 148 8.74 -5.32 -0.23
N LYS A 149 9.66 -5.96 0.48
CA LYS A 149 9.91 -7.41 0.44
C LYS A 149 8.86 -8.14 1.28
N ASN A 150 7.91 -8.80 0.63
CA ASN A 150 6.85 -9.51 1.33
C ASN A 150 7.28 -10.94 1.70
N GLN A 151 7.70 -11.15 2.94
CA GLN A 151 8.09 -12.48 3.45
C GLN A 151 6.93 -13.47 3.55
N GLY A 152 5.69 -13.02 3.47
CA GLY A 152 4.53 -13.90 3.33
C GLY A 152 4.45 -14.61 1.97
N ARG A 153 5.34 -14.28 1.03
CA ARG A 153 5.46 -14.90 -0.31
C ARG A 153 6.80 -15.58 -0.56
N GLY A 154 7.65 -15.63 0.45
CA GLY A 154 8.97 -16.24 0.42
C GLY A 154 10.02 -15.37 1.09
N SER A 155 11.20 -15.90 1.34
CA SER A 155 12.26 -15.25 2.12
C SER A 155 13.55 -14.97 1.33
N ASP A 156 13.74 -15.58 0.18
CA ASP A 156 14.94 -15.37 -0.64
C ASP A 156 14.72 -14.25 -1.66
N PHE A 157 15.18 -13.06 -1.35
CA PHE A 157 15.12 -11.88 -2.20
C PHE A 157 16.45 -11.56 -2.90
N SER A 158 17.38 -12.50 -2.98
CA SER A 158 18.72 -12.32 -3.56
C SER A 158 18.66 -11.75 -4.99
N GLN A 159 17.74 -12.26 -5.84
CA GLN A 159 17.55 -11.73 -7.19
C GLN A 159 17.16 -10.26 -7.22
N LEU A 160 16.32 -9.82 -6.27
CA LEU A 160 15.93 -8.43 -6.14
C LEU A 160 17.09 -7.60 -5.59
N ASP A 161 17.78 -8.09 -4.56
CA ASP A 161 18.86 -7.38 -3.87
C ASP A 161 20.04 -7.09 -4.80
N ASP A 162 20.39 -8.03 -5.66
CA ASP A 162 21.49 -7.89 -6.61
C ASP A 162 21.10 -7.14 -7.89
N SER A 163 19.81 -6.83 -8.07
CA SER A 163 19.27 -6.30 -9.32
C SER A 163 19.70 -4.86 -9.62
N PRO A 164 19.93 -4.53 -10.89
CA PRO A 164 20.10 -3.14 -11.32
C PRO A 164 18.84 -2.28 -11.04
N ALA A 165 17.65 -2.89 -11.03
CA ALA A 165 16.40 -2.20 -10.76
C ALA A 165 16.36 -1.66 -9.33
N LEU A 166 16.76 -2.46 -8.35
CA LEU A 166 16.83 -2.00 -6.96
C LEU A 166 17.91 -0.92 -6.77
N LYS A 167 19.09 -1.10 -7.36
CA LYS A 167 20.14 -0.10 -7.33
C LYS A 167 19.68 1.25 -7.90
N LYS A 168 18.91 1.20 -9.01
CA LYS A 168 18.31 2.40 -9.59
C LYS A 168 17.26 3.02 -8.68
N ALA A 169 16.36 2.24 -8.08
CA ALA A 169 15.38 2.74 -7.11
C ALA A 169 16.06 3.45 -5.94
N LEU A 170 17.13 2.85 -5.37
CA LEU A 170 17.91 3.43 -4.28
C LEU A 170 18.63 4.73 -4.71
N ALA A 171 19.18 4.76 -5.92
CA ALA A 171 19.81 5.97 -6.47
C ALA A 171 18.82 7.13 -6.68
N LEU A 172 17.54 6.82 -6.83
CA LEU A 172 16.43 7.78 -6.89
C LEU A 172 15.88 8.15 -5.49
N GLY A 173 16.56 7.77 -4.40
CA GLY A 173 16.13 8.04 -3.03
C GLY A 173 15.14 7.02 -2.48
N GLY A 174 14.93 5.90 -3.17
CA GLY A 174 14.02 4.84 -2.73
C GLY A 174 14.48 4.17 -1.44
N GLN A 175 13.53 3.54 -0.76
CA GLN A 175 13.74 2.81 0.49
C GLN A 175 13.32 1.35 0.34
N VAL A 176 14.04 0.45 1.04
CA VAL A 176 13.70 -0.98 1.07
C VAL A 176 13.20 -1.32 2.46
N ILE A 177 12.03 -1.93 2.51
CA ILE A 177 11.46 -2.41 3.77
C ILE A 177 11.05 -3.88 3.65
N THR A 178 10.82 -4.51 4.79
CA THR A 178 10.40 -5.92 4.85
C THR A 178 9.09 -6.04 5.59
N LEU A 179 8.11 -6.68 4.97
CA LEU A 179 6.87 -7.11 5.60
C LEU A 179 7.05 -8.55 6.07
N ALA A 180 7.18 -8.74 7.37
CA ALA A 180 7.27 -10.09 7.96
C ALA A 180 5.99 -10.90 7.68
N GLN A 181 6.13 -12.20 7.57
CA GLN A 181 4.98 -13.10 7.44
C GLN A 181 4.16 -13.10 8.74
N LEU A 182 2.87 -12.80 8.65
CA LEU A 182 1.93 -13.13 9.70
C LEU A 182 1.64 -14.63 9.66
N HIS A 183 1.51 -15.26 10.82
CA HIS A 183 1.16 -16.68 10.94
C HIS A 183 -0.05 -17.01 10.05
N GLU A 184 0.13 -17.98 9.15
CA GLU A 184 -0.82 -18.29 8.08
C GLU A 184 -2.23 -18.63 8.60
N GLY A 185 -2.32 -19.40 9.68
CA GLY A 185 -3.61 -19.75 10.31
C GLY A 185 -4.36 -18.52 10.83
N SER A 186 -3.64 -17.55 11.39
CA SER A 186 -4.24 -16.29 11.84
C SER A 186 -4.71 -15.45 10.66
N MET A 187 -3.89 -15.31 9.61
CA MET A 187 -4.27 -14.56 8.40
C MET A 187 -5.52 -15.17 7.74
N ARG A 188 -5.59 -16.50 7.60
CA ARG A 188 -6.76 -17.19 7.03
C ARG A 188 -8.06 -16.92 7.81
N LYS A 189 -8.01 -16.86 9.14
CA LYS A 189 -9.18 -16.52 9.95
C LYS A 189 -9.59 -15.07 9.76
N ILE A 190 -8.63 -14.13 9.72
CA ILE A 190 -8.86 -12.71 9.43
C ILE A 190 -9.55 -12.55 8.07
N ASP A 191 -9.03 -13.25 7.05
CA ASP A 191 -9.57 -13.18 5.70
C ASP A 191 -11.00 -13.76 5.60
N ARG A 192 -11.31 -14.87 6.29
CA ARG A 192 -12.66 -15.45 6.29
C ARG A 192 -13.70 -14.53 6.94
N GLN A 193 -13.29 -13.77 7.95
CA GLN A 193 -14.19 -12.83 8.63
C GLN A 193 -14.34 -11.49 7.89
N ASN A 194 -13.55 -11.25 6.85
CA ASN A 194 -13.37 -9.91 6.28
C ASN A 194 -13.06 -8.85 7.35
N ALA A 195 -12.29 -9.23 8.36
CA ALA A 195 -12.03 -8.38 9.50
C ALA A 195 -10.84 -7.44 9.26
N SER A 196 -10.95 -6.18 9.69
CA SER A 196 -9.76 -5.34 9.86
C SER A 196 -8.81 -5.97 10.88
N PHE A 197 -7.55 -5.60 10.87
CA PHE A 197 -6.61 -6.12 11.89
C PHE A 197 -7.04 -5.73 13.31
N TRP A 198 -7.62 -4.54 13.48
CA TRP A 198 -8.20 -4.12 14.76
C TRP A 198 -9.34 -5.03 15.19
N ALA A 199 -10.32 -5.26 14.32
CA ALA A 199 -11.47 -6.12 14.61
C ALA A 199 -11.02 -7.55 14.95
N ALA A 200 -10.07 -8.11 14.18
CA ALA A 200 -9.53 -9.43 14.44
C ALA A 200 -8.88 -9.58 15.82
N ILE A 201 -8.24 -8.52 16.33
CA ILE A 201 -7.64 -8.50 17.66
C ILE A 201 -8.70 -8.37 18.78
N HIS A 202 -9.81 -7.66 18.53
CA HIS A 202 -10.78 -7.32 19.57
C HIS A 202 -12.01 -8.22 19.57
N THR A 203 -12.30 -8.93 18.48
CA THR A 203 -13.37 -9.92 18.43
C THR A 203 -12.96 -11.19 19.17
N THR A 204 -13.70 -11.52 20.25
CA THR A 204 -13.39 -12.66 21.14
C THR A 204 -14.30 -13.86 20.99
N SER A 205 -15.36 -13.76 20.17
CA SER A 205 -16.37 -14.79 19.93
C SER A 205 -16.70 -14.93 18.46
N GLY A 206 -17.16 -16.11 18.08
CA GLY A 206 -17.51 -16.45 16.70
C GLY A 206 -16.65 -17.59 16.15
N PRO A 207 -17.08 -18.23 15.04
CA PRO A 207 -16.47 -19.46 14.53
C PRO A 207 -15.02 -19.29 14.06
N ASP A 208 -14.67 -18.12 13.58
CA ASP A 208 -13.31 -17.79 13.11
C ASP A 208 -12.59 -16.79 14.05
N ALA A 209 -13.14 -16.52 15.26
CA ALA A 209 -12.48 -15.62 16.22
C ALA A 209 -11.06 -16.13 16.56
N LEU A 210 -10.13 -15.19 16.61
CA LEU A 210 -8.74 -15.50 16.96
C LEU A 210 -8.66 -15.90 18.44
N GLY A 211 -7.98 -17.02 18.74
CA GLY A 211 -7.60 -17.37 20.09
C GLY A 211 -6.66 -16.37 20.74
N MET A 212 -6.49 -16.42 22.04
CA MET A 212 -5.65 -15.48 22.79
C MET A 212 -4.23 -15.32 22.20
N LEU A 213 -3.56 -16.44 21.91
CA LEU A 213 -2.21 -16.41 21.35
C LEU A 213 -2.19 -15.95 19.88
N GLU A 214 -3.22 -16.24 19.12
CA GLU A 214 -3.34 -15.76 17.74
C GLU A 214 -3.49 -14.22 17.72
N ARG A 215 -4.34 -13.65 18.59
CA ARG A 215 -4.46 -12.20 18.75
C ARG A 215 -3.12 -11.57 19.18
N GLN A 216 -2.40 -12.24 20.09
CA GLN A 216 -1.08 -11.75 20.51
C GLN A 216 -0.07 -11.75 19.35
N ARG A 217 -0.09 -12.79 18.48
CA ARG A 217 0.76 -12.83 17.28
C ARG A 217 0.44 -11.68 16.31
N VAL A 218 -0.85 -11.38 16.08
CA VAL A 218 -1.26 -10.24 15.25
C VAL A 218 -0.80 -8.91 15.83
N LYS A 219 -0.95 -8.71 17.16
CA LYS A 219 -0.43 -7.50 17.85
C LYS A 219 1.07 -7.34 17.69
N THR A 220 1.83 -8.42 17.89
CA THR A 220 3.30 -8.41 17.76
C THR A 220 3.71 -8.14 16.32
N TRP A 221 3.02 -8.74 15.34
CA TRP A 221 3.25 -8.50 13.92
C TRP A 221 2.98 -7.05 13.55
N LEU A 222 1.83 -6.47 13.94
CA LEU A 222 1.51 -5.07 13.71
C LEU A 222 2.55 -4.13 14.33
N LYS A 223 3.02 -4.42 15.55
CA LYS A 223 4.08 -3.63 16.19
C LYS A 223 5.35 -3.59 15.33
N GLY A 224 5.76 -4.72 14.75
CA GLY A 224 6.89 -4.78 13.83
C GLY A 224 6.65 -3.99 12.54
N VAL A 225 5.45 -4.14 11.96
CA VAL A 225 5.05 -3.36 10.77
C VAL A 225 5.09 -1.86 11.07
N TYR A 226 4.55 -1.42 12.20
CA TYR A 226 4.51 0.00 12.56
C TYR A 226 5.91 0.57 12.78
N ALA A 227 6.81 -0.19 13.40
CA ALA A 227 8.20 0.25 13.56
C ALA A 227 8.87 0.52 12.20
N THR A 228 8.59 -0.32 11.19
CA THR A 228 9.07 -0.11 9.83
C THR A 228 8.40 1.10 9.15
N LEU A 229 7.10 1.26 9.33
CA LEU A 229 6.34 2.37 8.72
C LEU A 229 6.69 3.74 9.36
N ASP A 230 7.08 3.77 10.63
CA ASP A 230 7.50 5.00 11.31
C ASP A 230 8.79 5.62 10.69
N GLU A 231 9.56 4.85 9.92
CA GLU A 231 10.78 5.29 9.24
C GLU A 231 10.50 5.89 7.84
N LEU A 232 9.27 5.76 7.33
CA LEU A 232 8.91 6.18 5.98
C LEU A 232 8.32 7.60 5.93
N PRO A 233 8.45 8.30 4.77
CA PRO A 233 7.89 9.63 4.56
C PRO A 233 6.36 9.57 4.32
N LEU A 234 5.60 9.15 5.31
CA LEU A 234 4.15 8.96 5.22
C LEU A 234 3.35 10.16 5.76
N ARG A 235 4.02 11.11 6.37
CA ARG A 235 3.43 12.25 7.10
C ARG A 235 4.40 13.43 7.17
#